data_f695cf33c620057fbe9e78706a03c08f
#
_entry.id   f695cf33c620057fbe9e78706a03c08f
#
_cell.length_a   1.000
_cell.length_b   1.000
_cell.length_c   1.000
_cell.angle_alpha   90.00
_cell.angle_beta   90.00
_cell.angle_gamma   90.00
#
_symmetry.space_group_name_H-M   'P 1'
#
loop_
_entity.id
_entity.type
_entity.pdbx_description
1 polymer ?
#
loop_
_entity_poly.entity_id
_entity_poly.type
_entity_poly.pdbx_seq_one_letter_code
_entity_poly.pdbx_strand_id
1 'polypeptide(L)'
;MLSMLSITPLSSDPSGVSLAGVVISLGIGVAIWLAATFVISRITKRVASGSNFFRKPHFKWVAPALRALDHERRVQRAETIGALLKSIVGVLVAVITIMYVLQNLDVNIAPLLTSVGILGIAIGFGAQQLIRDFLAGIFITIEDQYGIGDVIETSEVVGVVESMGLRITRVRAADGAIWYLRNGEILRVGNRSQGNYVPVAEPAPSDPGHGMGTEPGADGHKPDQKAGE
;
A
#
# COMPACT_ATOMS: atom_id res chain seq x y z
N MET A 1 -43.36 -6.22 -48.23
CA MET A 1 -42.67 -7.48 -48.48
C MET A 1 -41.35 -7.43 -47.67
N LEU A 2 -41.43 -7.66 -46.35
CA LEU A 2 -40.32 -7.68 -45.42
C LEU A 2 -40.16 -9.12 -44.95
N SER A 3 -39.14 -9.79 -45.47
CA SER A 3 -38.76 -11.16 -45.16
C SER A 3 -38.23 -11.19 -43.72
N MET A 4 -38.97 -11.83 -42.81
CA MET A 4 -38.53 -12.20 -41.47
C MET A 4 -37.27 -13.06 -41.58
N LEU A 5 -36.14 -12.54 -41.06
CA LEU A 5 -35.02 -13.37 -40.72
C LEU A 5 -35.43 -14.23 -39.50
N SER A 6 -35.85 -15.43 -39.75
CA SER A 6 -35.99 -16.50 -38.75
C SER A 6 -34.63 -16.81 -38.19
N ILE A 7 -34.31 -16.24 -37.03
CA ILE A 7 -33.23 -16.77 -36.18
C ILE A 7 -33.77 -18.07 -35.60
N THR A 8 -33.41 -19.18 -36.24
CA THR A 8 -33.66 -20.53 -35.70
C THR A 8 -33.00 -20.61 -34.34
N PRO A 9 -33.74 -20.91 -33.25
CA PRO A 9 -33.11 -21.20 -31.98
C PRO A 9 -32.28 -22.46 -32.15
N LEU A 10 -30.99 -22.39 -31.82
CA LEU A 10 -30.10 -23.54 -31.70
C LEU A 10 -30.81 -24.58 -30.84
N SER A 11 -31.04 -25.78 -31.40
CA SER A 11 -31.78 -26.87 -30.79
C SER A 11 -31.36 -27.07 -29.33
N SER A 12 -32.28 -26.84 -28.41
CA SER A 12 -32.13 -27.27 -27.02
C SER A 12 -32.21 -28.80 -27.02
N ASP A 13 -31.05 -29.42 -26.91
CA ASP A 13 -30.93 -30.86 -26.63
C ASP A 13 -31.65 -31.13 -25.29
N PRO A 14 -32.59 -32.09 -25.21
CA PRO A 14 -33.37 -32.36 -24.01
C PRO A 14 -32.53 -32.97 -22.86
N SER A 15 -31.24 -33.12 -23.06
CA SER A 15 -30.31 -33.71 -22.09
C SER A 15 -29.76 -32.74 -21.04
N GLY A 16 -30.21 -31.49 -20.98
CA GLY A 16 -29.72 -30.50 -20.00
C GLY A 16 -28.21 -30.14 -20.12
N VAL A 17 -27.44 -30.98 -20.79
CA VAL A 17 -25.98 -30.83 -20.94
C VAL A 17 -25.65 -30.19 -22.28
N SER A 18 -25.17 -28.96 -22.28
CA SER A 18 -24.73 -28.27 -23.50
C SER A 18 -23.23 -28.49 -23.74
N LEU A 19 -22.89 -29.54 -24.51
CA LEU A 19 -21.49 -29.77 -24.93
C LEU A 19 -20.89 -28.55 -25.66
N ALA A 20 -21.70 -27.89 -26.47
CA ALA A 20 -21.29 -26.64 -27.13
C ALA A 20 -20.98 -25.55 -26.10
N GLY A 21 -21.79 -25.39 -25.04
CA GLY A 21 -21.55 -24.46 -23.96
C GLY A 21 -20.26 -24.77 -23.18
N VAL A 22 -19.96 -26.04 -22.94
CA VAL A 22 -18.70 -26.47 -22.30
C VAL A 22 -17.50 -26.08 -23.16
N VAL A 23 -17.52 -26.39 -24.45
CA VAL A 23 -16.41 -26.06 -25.38
C VAL A 23 -16.22 -24.55 -25.49
N ILE A 24 -17.29 -23.78 -25.56
CA ILE A 24 -17.23 -22.32 -25.61
C ILE A 24 -16.67 -21.77 -24.32
N SER A 25 -17.10 -22.25 -23.14
CA SER A 25 -16.61 -21.78 -21.84
C SER A 25 -15.11 -22.06 -21.67
N LEU A 26 -14.65 -23.23 -22.07
CA LEU A 26 -13.22 -23.58 -22.08
C LEU A 26 -12.43 -22.70 -23.04
N GLY A 27 -12.95 -22.49 -24.27
CA GLY A 27 -12.30 -21.60 -25.25
C GLY A 27 -12.15 -20.17 -24.76
N ILE A 28 -13.20 -19.60 -24.16
CA ILE A 28 -13.18 -18.27 -23.56
C ILE A 28 -12.23 -18.21 -22.38
N GLY A 29 -12.25 -19.19 -21.49
CA GLY A 29 -11.34 -19.26 -20.34
C GLY A 29 -9.86 -19.27 -20.78
N VAL A 30 -9.53 -20.10 -21.75
CA VAL A 30 -8.17 -20.16 -22.33
C VAL A 30 -7.81 -18.83 -23.00
N ALA A 31 -8.72 -18.22 -23.76
CA ALA A 31 -8.47 -16.93 -24.42
C ALA A 31 -8.19 -15.82 -23.40
N ILE A 32 -9.00 -15.74 -22.34
CA ILE A 32 -8.80 -14.76 -21.24
C ILE A 32 -7.47 -15.01 -20.54
N TRP A 33 -7.13 -16.27 -20.25
CA TRP A 33 -5.86 -16.62 -19.60
C TRP A 33 -4.65 -16.25 -20.47
N LEU A 34 -4.70 -16.53 -21.77
CA LEU A 34 -3.64 -16.16 -22.73
C LEU A 34 -3.51 -14.63 -22.83
N ALA A 35 -4.63 -13.92 -22.95
CA ALA A 35 -4.63 -12.47 -23.01
C ALA A 35 -4.04 -11.85 -21.73
N ALA A 36 -4.46 -12.33 -20.57
CA ALA A 36 -3.97 -11.85 -19.27
C ALA A 36 -2.47 -12.12 -19.09
N THR A 37 -2.01 -13.34 -19.40
CA THR A 37 -0.58 -13.70 -19.32
C THR A 37 0.27 -12.93 -20.33
N PHE A 38 -0.25 -12.65 -21.51
CA PHE A 38 0.41 -11.79 -22.50
C PHE A 38 0.56 -10.35 -22.00
N VAL A 39 -0.51 -9.76 -21.48
CA VAL A 39 -0.50 -8.40 -20.94
C VAL A 39 0.47 -8.29 -19.76
N ILE A 40 0.39 -9.21 -18.79
CA ILE A 40 1.29 -9.24 -17.63
C ILE A 40 2.75 -9.35 -18.08
N SER A 41 3.05 -10.26 -19.02
CA SER A 41 4.40 -10.45 -19.57
C SER A 41 4.91 -9.19 -20.26
N ARG A 42 4.04 -8.50 -21.00
CA ARG A 42 4.42 -7.27 -21.70
C ARG A 42 4.71 -6.13 -20.73
N ILE A 43 3.89 -5.99 -19.67
CA ILE A 43 4.10 -4.98 -18.62
C ILE A 43 5.39 -5.29 -17.85
N THR A 44 5.56 -6.54 -17.40
CA THR A 44 6.76 -6.97 -16.66
C THR A 44 8.03 -6.71 -17.46
N LYS A 45 8.07 -7.05 -18.74
CA LYS A 45 9.20 -6.77 -19.62
C LYS A 45 9.47 -5.28 -19.79
N ARG A 46 8.43 -4.44 -19.88
CA ARG A 46 8.59 -2.97 -19.95
C ARG A 46 9.16 -2.38 -18.67
N VAL A 47 8.71 -2.86 -17.52
CA VAL A 47 9.22 -2.43 -16.21
C VAL A 47 10.65 -2.91 -16.00
N ALA A 48 10.97 -4.15 -16.37
CA ALA A 48 12.31 -4.72 -16.32
C ALA A 48 13.31 -4.00 -17.23
N SER A 49 12.88 -3.63 -18.46
CA SER A 49 13.74 -2.92 -19.42
C SER A 49 13.97 -1.44 -19.11
N GLY A 50 13.41 -0.93 -18.00
CA GLY A 50 13.65 0.42 -17.49
C GLY A 50 13.41 1.48 -18.57
N SER A 51 12.15 1.73 -18.94
CA SER A 51 11.82 2.81 -19.88
C SER A 51 12.28 4.14 -19.28
N ASN A 52 13.20 4.81 -19.98
CA ASN A 52 13.87 6.06 -19.60
C ASN A 52 12.93 7.29 -19.57
N PHE A 53 11.66 7.13 -19.20
CA PHE A 53 10.67 8.20 -19.30
C PHE A 53 10.84 9.32 -18.25
N PHE A 54 11.62 9.09 -17.17
CA PHE A 54 11.87 10.08 -16.12
C PHE A 54 13.35 10.39 -15.87
N ARG A 55 14.23 10.17 -16.85
CA ARG A 55 15.64 10.41 -16.66
C ARG A 55 16.06 11.75 -17.22
N LYS A 56 15.98 12.82 -16.42
CA LYS A 56 16.76 14.04 -16.64
C LYS A 56 18.26 13.72 -16.45
N PRO A 57 19.14 14.08 -17.39
CA PRO A 57 20.55 13.69 -17.37
C PRO A 57 21.38 14.68 -16.55
N HIS A 58 21.34 14.58 -15.23
CA HIS A 58 22.23 15.36 -14.37
C HIS A 58 22.91 14.47 -13.34
N PHE A 59 23.84 13.65 -13.77
CA PHE A 59 24.99 13.19 -12.97
C PHE A 59 25.69 12.02 -13.67
N LYS A 60 26.77 12.32 -14.42
CA LYS A 60 27.49 11.35 -15.26
C LYS A 60 28.62 10.59 -14.55
N TRP A 61 28.77 10.67 -13.23
CA TRP A 61 30.01 10.19 -12.55
C TRP A 61 29.82 9.12 -11.46
N VAL A 62 28.76 8.35 -11.41
CA VAL A 62 28.64 7.22 -10.46
C VAL A 62 28.90 5.90 -11.17
N ALA A 63 29.81 5.12 -10.59
CA ALA A 63 30.42 3.92 -11.11
C ALA A 63 29.45 2.93 -11.80
N PRO A 64 29.83 2.39 -13.00
CA PRO A 64 28.97 1.51 -13.80
C PRO A 64 28.64 0.19 -13.11
N ALA A 65 29.48 -0.29 -12.18
CA ALA A 65 29.27 -1.56 -11.46
C ALA A 65 28.06 -1.51 -10.49
N LEU A 66 27.84 -0.41 -9.78
CA LEU A 66 26.68 -0.27 -8.87
C LEU A 66 25.36 -0.17 -9.64
N ARG A 67 25.39 0.39 -10.85
CA ARG A 67 24.20 0.45 -11.72
C ARG A 67 23.79 -0.91 -12.28
N ALA A 68 24.76 -1.80 -12.54
CA ALA A 68 24.50 -3.15 -13.03
C ALA A 68 23.77 -3.97 -11.95
N LEU A 69 24.22 -3.91 -10.70
CA LEU A 69 23.60 -4.61 -9.57
C LEU A 69 22.18 -4.12 -9.27
N ASP A 70 21.93 -2.81 -9.37
CA ASP A 70 20.59 -2.25 -9.19
C ASP A 70 19.64 -2.64 -10.32
N HIS A 71 20.15 -2.76 -11.55
CA HIS A 71 19.36 -3.21 -12.68
C HIS A 71 18.96 -4.69 -12.54
N GLU A 72 19.91 -5.54 -12.19
CA GLU A 72 19.68 -6.98 -12.02
C GLU A 72 18.65 -7.27 -10.91
N ARG A 73 18.76 -6.61 -9.78
CA ARG A 73 17.77 -6.70 -8.69
C ARG A 73 16.37 -6.24 -9.10
N ARG A 74 16.26 -5.21 -9.93
CA ARG A 74 14.96 -4.73 -10.46
C ARG A 74 14.34 -5.74 -11.42
N VAL A 75 15.14 -6.34 -12.31
CA VAL A 75 14.68 -7.37 -13.24
C VAL A 75 14.16 -8.59 -12.47
N GLN A 76 14.93 -9.12 -11.53
CA GLN A 76 14.53 -10.26 -10.70
C GLN A 76 13.23 -10.00 -9.92
N ARG A 77 13.08 -8.81 -9.32
CA ARG A 77 11.83 -8.42 -8.63
C ARG A 77 10.65 -8.33 -9.59
N ALA A 78 10.84 -7.74 -10.77
CA ALA A 78 9.79 -7.64 -11.77
C ALA A 78 9.35 -9.01 -12.29
N GLU A 79 10.28 -9.94 -12.49
CA GLU A 79 9.99 -11.32 -12.89
C GLU A 79 9.23 -12.08 -11.82
N THR A 80 9.66 -11.98 -10.55
CA THR A 80 8.98 -12.63 -9.42
C THR A 80 7.55 -12.10 -9.26
N ILE A 81 7.36 -10.77 -9.29
CA ILE A 81 6.03 -10.16 -9.21
C ILE A 81 5.18 -10.57 -10.41
N GLY A 82 5.75 -10.59 -11.61
CA GLY A 82 5.07 -11.04 -12.81
C GLY A 82 4.63 -12.51 -12.74
N ALA A 83 5.46 -13.38 -12.19
CA ALA A 83 5.12 -14.80 -11.99
C ALA A 83 3.98 -14.96 -10.96
N LEU A 84 4.03 -14.25 -9.83
CA LEU A 84 2.97 -14.25 -8.83
C LEU A 84 1.65 -13.73 -9.41
N LEU A 85 1.68 -12.64 -10.16
CA LEU A 85 0.47 -12.08 -10.81
C LEU A 85 -0.15 -13.05 -11.79
N LYS A 86 0.67 -13.72 -12.61
CA LYS A 86 0.19 -14.76 -13.54
C LYS A 86 -0.45 -15.93 -12.79
N SER A 87 0.12 -16.36 -11.68
CA SER A 87 -0.42 -17.43 -10.85
C SER A 87 -1.78 -17.06 -10.28
N ILE A 88 -1.90 -15.86 -9.69
CA ILE A 88 -3.16 -15.37 -9.10
C ILE A 88 -4.25 -15.26 -10.18
N VAL A 89 -3.94 -14.62 -11.31
CA VAL A 89 -4.89 -14.48 -12.43
C VAL A 89 -5.25 -15.85 -13.00
N GLY A 90 -4.27 -16.75 -13.12
CA GLY A 90 -4.50 -18.11 -13.59
C GLY A 90 -5.49 -18.87 -12.71
N VAL A 91 -5.34 -18.81 -11.40
CA VAL A 91 -6.26 -19.43 -10.43
C VAL A 91 -7.66 -18.82 -10.55
N LEU A 92 -7.78 -17.50 -10.63
CA LEU A 92 -9.08 -16.83 -10.77
C LEU A 92 -9.79 -17.23 -12.06
N VAL A 93 -9.09 -17.22 -13.20
CA VAL A 93 -9.65 -17.63 -14.49
C VAL A 93 -10.05 -19.10 -14.46
N ALA A 94 -9.23 -19.98 -13.85
CA ALA A 94 -9.54 -21.40 -13.72
C ALA A 94 -10.82 -21.63 -12.92
N VAL A 95 -10.96 -20.98 -11.74
CA VAL A 95 -12.15 -21.09 -10.89
C VAL A 95 -13.40 -20.64 -11.66
N ILE A 96 -13.35 -19.50 -12.30
CA ILE A 96 -14.48 -18.96 -13.09
C ILE A 96 -14.82 -19.92 -14.24
N THR A 97 -13.82 -20.38 -14.97
CA THR A 97 -14.04 -21.30 -16.11
C THR A 97 -14.65 -22.62 -15.64
N ILE A 98 -14.16 -23.20 -14.52
CA ILE A 98 -14.74 -24.42 -13.93
C ILE A 98 -16.20 -24.20 -13.55
N MET A 99 -16.55 -23.06 -12.94
CA MET A 99 -17.94 -22.76 -12.59
C MET A 99 -18.85 -22.71 -13.82
N TYR A 100 -18.40 -22.05 -14.91
CA TYR A 100 -19.17 -22.03 -16.17
C TYR A 100 -19.29 -23.40 -16.82
N VAL A 101 -18.25 -24.22 -16.77
CA VAL A 101 -18.28 -25.60 -17.26
C VAL A 101 -19.31 -26.43 -16.48
N LEU A 102 -19.26 -26.37 -15.12
CA LEU A 102 -20.21 -27.09 -14.27
C LEU A 102 -21.66 -26.66 -14.51
N GLN A 103 -21.88 -25.36 -14.73
CA GLN A 103 -23.22 -24.84 -15.07
C GLN A 103 -23.73 -25.37 -16.42
N ASN A 104 -22.86 -25.49 -17.41
CA ASN A 104 -23.25 -26.09 -18.72
C ASN A 104 -23.45 -27.61 -18.63
N LEU A 105 -22.97 -28.26 -17.58
CA LEU A 105 -23.21 -29.67 -17.26
C LEU A 105 -24.44 -29.88 -16.37
N ASP A 106 -25.27 -28.85 -16.16
CA ASP A 106 -26.44 -28.85 -15.28
C ASP A 106 -26.15 -29.19 -13.82
N VAL A 107 -24.91 -28.95 -13.39
CA VAL A 107 -24.51 -29.11 -11.99
C VAL A 107 -24.91 -27.87 -11.17
N ASN A 108 -25.57 -28.10 -10.03
CA ASN A 108 -25.91 -26.98 -9.13
C ASN A 108 -24.68 -26.33 -8.55
N ILE A 109 -24.34 -25.15 -9.05
CA ILE A 109 -23.17 -24.36 -8.61
C ILE A 109 -23.44 -23.50 -7.37
N ALA A 110 -24.67 -23.43 -6.85
CA ALA A 110 -25.01 -22.56 -5.72
C ALA A 110 -24.14 -22.80 -4.46
N PRO A 111 -23.83 -24.05 -4.05
CA PRO A 111 -22.94 -24.30 -2.91
C PRO A 111 -21.50 -23.81 -3.18
N LEU A 112 -21.02 -23.95 -4.41
CA LEU A 112 -19.68 -23.48 -4.80
C LEU A 112 -19.61 -21.96 -4.79
N LEU A 113 -20.64 -21.30 -5.34
CA LEU A 113 -20.72 -19.84 -5.36
C LEU A 113 -20.74 -19.27 -3.93
N THR A 114 -21.50 -19.90 -3.03
CA THR A 114 -21.53 -19.52 -1.60
C THR A 114 -20.15 -19.68 -0.97
N SER A 115 -19.47 -20.79 -1.20
CA SER A 115 -18.13 -21.05 -0.66
C SER A 115 -17.09 -20.03 -1.17
N VAL A 116 -17.11 -19.73 -2.47
CA VAL A 116 -16.24 -18.71 -3.07
C VAL A 116 -16.57 -17.30 -2.55
N GLY A 117 -17.86 -17.01 -2.28
CA GLY A 117 -18.30 -15.76 -1.67
C GLY A 117 -17.74 -15.60 -0.25
N ILE A 118 -17.84 -16.62 0.59
CA ILE A 118 -17.28 -16.60 1.96
C ILE A 118 -15.76 -16.44 1.92
N LEU A 119 -15.08 -17.16 1.04
CA LEU A 119 -13.64 -17.04 0.85
C LEU A 119 -13.25 -15.62 0.37
N GLY A 120 -14.04 -15.02 -0.53
CA GLY A 120 -13.86 -13.66 -1.00
C GLY A 120 -13.95 -12.63 0.13
N ILE A 121 -14.93 -12.79 1.03
CA ILE A 121 -15.07 -11.96 2.22
C ILE A 121 -13.84 -12.10 3.12
N ALA A 122 -13.39 -13.31 3.40
CA ALA A 122 -12.21 -13.56 4.23
C ALA A 122 -10.93 -12.93 3.64
N ILE A 123 -10.73 -13.06 2.33
CA ILE A 123 -9.62 -12.41 1.60
C ILE A 123 -9.75 -10.88 1.67
N GLY A 124 -10.97 -10.34 1.53
CA GLY A 124 -11.24 -8.91 1.60
C GLY A 124 -10.87 -8.32 2.96
N PHE A 125 -11.24 -8.97 4.06
CA PHE A 125 -10.82 -8.58 5.40
C PHE A 125 -9.30 -8.69 5.59
N GLY A 126 -8.68 -9.76 5.07
CA GLY A 126 -7.23 -9.91 5.10
C GLY A 126 -6.47 -8.85 4.31
N ALA A 127 -7.06 -8.32 3.23
CA ALA A 127 -6.48 -7.29 2.38
C ALA A 127 -6.83 -5.85 2.80
N GLN A 128 -7.68 -5.64 3.80
CA GLN A 128 -8.21 -4.33 4.19
C GLN A 128 -7.12 -3.29 4.44
N GLN A 129 -6.03 -3.68 5.12
CA GLN A 129 -4.91 -2.78 5.40
C GLN A 129 -4.20 -2.33 4.12
N LEU A 130 -4.00 -3.24 3.16
CA LEU A 130 -3.41 -2.90 1.86
C LEU A 130 -4.25 -1.85 1.14
N ILE A 131 -5.57 -2.05 1.10
CA ILE A 131 -6.49 -1.12 0.45
C ILE A 131 -6.43 0.26 1.11
N ARG A 132 -6.41 0.31 2.45
CA ARG A 132 -6.26 1.56 3.22
C ARG A 132 -4.95 2.28 2.86
N ASP A 133 -3.82 1.56 2.84
CA ASP A 133 -2.52 2.14 2.52
C ASP A 133 -2.49 2.75 1.10
N PHE A 134 -3.07 2.04 0.12
CA PHE A 134 -3.13 2.52 -1.27
C PHE A 134 -4.01 3.75 -1.42
N LEU A 135 -5.21 3.74 -0.84
CA LEU A 135 -6.13 4.87 -0.91
C LEU A 135 -5.52 6.11 -0.23
N ALA A 136 -4.91 5.94 0.94
CA ALA A 136 -4.22 7.03 1.63
C ALA A 136 -3.11 7.63 0.74
N GLY A 137 -2.27 6.82 0.11
CA GLY A 137 -1.23 7.32 -0.79
C GLY A 137 -1.77 8.07 -2.01
N ILE A 138 -2.90 7.62 -2.55
CA ILE A 138 -3.60 8.33 -3.63
C ILE A 138 -4.10 9.70 -3.16
N PHE A 139 -4.78 9.77 -2.00
CA PHE A 139 -5.30 11.03 -1.46
C PHE A 139 -4.19 11.99 -1.08
N ILE A 140 -3.14 11.55 -0.41
CA ILE A 140 -1.96 12.37 -0.11
C ILE A 140 -1.43 13.05 -1.36
N THR A 141 -1.36 12.31 -2.49
CA THR A 141 -0.85 12.83 -3.77
C THR A 141 -1.84 13.77 -4.45
N ILE A 142 -3.15 13.47 -4.43
CA ILE A 142 -4.18 14.28 -5.10
C ILE A 142 -4.41 15.59 -4.34
N GLU A 143 -4.38 15.54 -3.00
CA GLU A 143 -4.60 16.69 -2.11
C GLU A 143 -3.32 17.51 -1.89
N ASP A 144 -2.17 17.07 -2.41
CA ASP A 144 -0.86 17.71 -2.25
C ASP A 144 -0.52 18.01 -0.78
N GLN A 145 -0.82 17.04 0.11
CA GLN A 145 -0.62 17.22 1.56
C GLN A 145 0.85 17.42 1.88
N TYR A 146 1.75 16.72 1.20
CA TYR A 146 3.20 16.90 1.22
C TYR A 146 3.85 16.29 -0.02
N GLY A 147 5.06 16.74 -0.36
CA GLY A 147 5.83 16.31 -1.51
C GLY A 147 7.25 15.83 -1.14
N ILE A 148 7.98 15.34 -2.16
CA ILE A 148 9.38 14.95 -2.00
C ILE A 148 10.22 16.20 -1.72
N GLY A 149 10.96 16.18 -0.62
CA GLY A 149 11.79 17.30 -0.14
C GLY A 149 11.15 18.09 0.99
N ASP A 150 9.84 17.90 1.26
CA ASP A 150 9.18 18.55 2.38
C ASP A 150 9.63 17.97 3.72
N VAL A 151 9.70 18.83 4.73
CA VAL A 151 9.88 18.42 6.12
C VAL A 151 8.50 18.14 6.70
N ILE A 152 8.25 16.89 7.05
CA ILE A 152 6.99 16.49 7.66
C ILE A 152 7.18 16.02 9.10
N GLU A 153 6.12 16.21 9.87
CA GLU A 153 5.98 15.72 11.22
C GLU A 153 4.80 14.76 11.29
N THR A 154 5.07 13.57 11.78
CA THR A 154 4.08 12.53 12.08
C THR A 154 4.15 12.17 13.56
N SER A 155 3.24 11.30 14.04
CA SER A 155 3.31 10.80 15.41
C SER A 155 4.60 10.02 15.73
N GLU A 156 5.32 9.56 14.70
CA GLU A 156 6.46 8.64 14.84
C GLU A 156 7.81 9.32 14.54
N VAL A 157 7.82 10.26 13.59
CA VAL A 157 9.06 10.87 13.12
C VAL A 157 8.86 12.26 12.58
N VAL A 158 9.88 13.10 12.75
CA VAL A 158 10.05 14.37 12.05
C VAL A 158 11.23 14.21 11.10
N GLY A 159 11.02 14.53 9.81
CA GLY A 159 12.10 14.38 8.84
C GLY A 159 11.72 14.82 7.43
N VAL A 160 12.67 14.69 6.52
CA VAL A 160 12.54 15.06 5.11
C VAL A 160 11.99 13.89 4.31
N VAL A 161 10.98 14.12 3.49
CA VAL A 161 10.42 13.12 2.58
C VAL A 161 11.42 12.83 1.47
N GLU A 162 11.94 11.60 1.41
CA GLU A 162 12.86 11.16 0.34
C GLU A 162 12.14 10.63 -0.90
N SER A 163 11.08 9.88 -0.66
CA SER A 163 10.28 9.31 -1.75
C SER A 163 8.88 8.99 -1.28
N MET A 164 7.93 9.11 -2.21
CA MET A 164 6.54 8.77 -2.02
C MET A 164 6.17 7.61 -2.94
N GLY A 165 5.56 6.59 -2.37
CA GLY A 165 4.94 5.48 -3.09
C GLY A 165 3.45 5.42 -2.79
N LEU A 166 2.70 4.60 -3.53
CA LEU A 166 1.27 4.42 -3.29
C LEU A 166 0.97 3.85 -1.90
N ARG A 167 1.85 3.01 -1.36
CA ARG A 167 1.66 2.35 -0.07
C ARG A 167 2.53 2.90 1.04
N ILE A 168 3.75 3.34 0.71
CA ILE A 168 4.80 3.68 1.69
C ILE A 168 5.41 5.02 1.32
N THR A 169 5.56 5.90 2.32
CA THR A 169 6.36 7.11 2.26
C THR A 169 7.68 6.86 3.01
N ARG A 170 8.81 7.27 2.41
CA ARG A 170 10.13 7.21 3.04
C ARG A 170 10.50 8.59 3.56
N VAL A 171 10.84 8.65 4.85
CA VAL A 171 11.22 9.88 5.53
C VAL A 171 12.61 9.71 6.13
N ARG A 172 13.49 10.67 5.91
CA ARG A 172 14.81 10.73 6.53
C ARG A 172 14.73 11.60 7.78
N ALA A 173 14.97 11.00 8.93
CA ALA A 173 15.05 11.69 10.21
C ALA A 173 16.36 12.49 10.34
N ALA A 174 16.43 13.37 11.33
CA ALA A 174 17.60 14.23 11.58
C ALA A 174 18.87 13.46 11.95
N ASP A 175 18.73 12.27 12.53
CA ASP A 175 19.82 11.33 12.84
C ASP A 175 20.34 10.55 11.63
N GLY A 176 19.71 10.75 10.44
CA GLY A 176 20.03 10.06 9.21
C GLY A 176 19.30 8.73 9.01
N ALA A 177 18.50 8.26 9.98
CA ALA A 177 17.71 7.05 9.85
C ALA A 177 16.61 7.22 8.77
N ILE A 178 16.36 6.13 8.02
CA ILE A 178 15.29 6.12 7.02
C ILE A 178 14.09 5.37 7.58
N TRP A 179 13.00 6.10 7.74
CA TRP A 179 11.72 5.60 8.19
C TRP A 179 10.85 5.21 6.99
N TYR A 180 10.21 4.05 7.08
CA TYR A 180 9.26 3.55 6.07
C TYR A 180 7.86 3.59 6.67
N LEU A 181 7.15 4.69 6.44
CA LEU A 181 5.81 4.91 6.96
C LEU A 181 4.77 4.33 6.00
N ARG A 182 3.85 3.51 6.52
CA ARG A 182 2.71 3.06 5.74
C ARG A 182 1.69 4.20 5.62
N ASN A 183 1.33 4.57 4.40
CA ASN A 183 0.46 5.73 4.17
C ASN A 183 -0.86 5.65 4.94
N GLY A 184 -1.45 4.45 5.06
CA GLY A 184 -2.69 4.24 5.79
C GLY A 184 -2.57 4.27 7.33
N GLU A 185 -1.36 4.39 7.88
CA GLU A 185 -1.09 4.55 9.32
C GLU A 185 -0.76 5.99 9.69
N ILE A 186 -0.52 6.85 8.71
CA ILE A 186 -0.31 8.29 8.93
C ILE A 186 -1.68 8.92 9.22
N LEU A 187 -2.04 9.02 10.51
CA LEU A 187 -3.32 9.59 10.94
C LEU A 187 -3.34 11.11 10.86
N ARG A 188 -2.19 11.74 11.09
CA ARG A 188 -1.99 13.20 11.05
C ARG A 188 -0.60 13.46 10.51
N VAL A 189 -0.51 14.49 9.70
CA VAL A 189 0.77 15.00 9.18
C VAL A 189 0.80 16.50 9.37
N GLY A 190 1.90 17.02 9.93
CA GLY A 190 2.24 18.43 9.91
C GLY A 190 3.26 18.65 8.80
N ASN A 191 2.95 19.47 7.80
CA ASN A 191 3.92 19.87 6.80
C ASN A 191 4.63 21.15 7.27
N ARG A 192 5.90 21.02 7.69
CA ARG A 192 6.70 22.14 8.18
C ARG A 192 7.30 22.98 7.04
N SER A 193 7.23 22.50 5.81
CA SER A 193 7.69 23.21 4.61
C SER A 193 6.61 24.08 3.99
N GLN A 194 5.33 23.81 4.30
CA GLN A 194 4.20 24.62 3.86
C GLN A 194 3.72 25.52 4.99
N GLY A 195 3.40 26.76 4.66
CA GLY A 195 2.93 27.77 5.65
C GLY A 195 4.07 28.44 6.43
N ASN A 196 3.73 29.11 7.51
CA ASN A 196 4.65 29.88 8.35
C ASN A 196 5.01 29.06 9.61
N TYR A 197 5.73 27.94 9.46
CA TYR A 197 6.19 27.17 10.60
C TYR A 197 7.25 27.95 11.40
N VAL A 198 6.96 28.20 12.68
CA VAL A 198 7.90 28.76 13.65
C VAL A 198 8.23 27.67 14.66
N PRO A 199 9.50 27.27 14.81
CA PRO A 199 9.90 26.31 15.82
C PRO A 199 9.50 26.81 17.20
N VAL A 200 8.70 26.04 17.93
CA VAL A 200 8.44 26.31 19.35
C VAL A 200 9.73 25.96 20.09
N ALA A 201 10.32 26.97 20.75
CA ALA A 201 11.50 26.73 21.60
C ALA A 201 11.11 25.66 22.64
N GLU A 202 11.86 24.59 22.68
CA GLU A 202 11.71 23.56 23.71
C GLU A 202 11.92 24.24 25.06
N PRO A 203 10.99 24.11 26.04
CA PRO A 203 11.20 24.71 27.35
C PRO A 203 12.55 24.19 27.89
N ALA A 204 13.43 25.10 28.26
CA ALA A 204 14.72 24.76 28.83
C ALA A 204 14.53 23.69 29.92
N PRO A 205 15.35 22.63 29.96
CA PRO A 205 15.23 21.60 30.96
C PRO A 205 15.20 22.31 32.32
N SER A 206 14.14 22.11 33.08
CA SER A 206 14.01 22.66 34.43
C SER A 206 15.21 22.14 35.21
N ASP A 207 16.11 23.08 35.59
CA ASP A 207 17.28 22.79 36.41
C ASP A 207 16.78 22.18 37.75
N PRO A 208 17.08 20.91 38.05
CA PRO A 208 16.67 20.29 39.32
C PRO A 208 17.47 20.80 40.52
N GLY A 209 18.32 21.81 40.32
CA GLY A 209 19.30 22.28 41.31
C GLY A 209 18.88 23.45 42.21
N HIS A 210 17.68 24.03 42.07
CA HIS A 210 17.29 25.19 42.90
C HIS A 210 16.13 24.88 43.87
N GLY A 211 16.27 23.83 44.65
CA GLY A 211 15.32 23.40 45.69
C GLY A 211 15.91 23.03 47.01
N MET A 212 17.11 23.57 47.37
CA MET A 212 17.57 23.58 48.77
C MET A 212 17.61 25.00 49.27
N GLY A 213 16.45 25.56 49.58
CA GLY A 213 16.31 26.72 50.43
C GLY A 213 16.81 26.35 51.80
N THR A 214 17.98 26.89 52.19
CA THR A 214 18.43 26.95 53.58
C THR A 214 17.32 27.65 54.37
N GLU A 215 16.66 26.91 55.26
CA GLU A 215 15.86 27.50 56.32
C GLU A 215 16.76 28.40 57.17
N PRO A 216 16.35 29.67 57.45
CA PRO A 216 17.06 30.49 58.42
C PRO A 216 16.80 29.89 59.80
N GLY A 217 17.88 29.55 60.52
CA GLY A 217 17.85 29.03 61.87
C GLY A 217 17.01 29.92 62.80
N ALA A 218 16.11 29.29 63.50
CA ALA A 218 15.41 29.89 64.63
C ALA A 218 16.40 30.10 65.77
N ASP A 219 16.90 31.35 65.91
CA ASP A 219 17.62 31.78 67.04
C ASP A 219 16.77 31.78 68.31
N GLY A 220 17.24 31.13 69.33
CA GLY A 220 16.62 30.93 70.62
C GLY A 220 16.35 32.21 71.37
N HIS A 221 15.09 32.45 71.61
CA HIS A 221 14.68 33.44 72.63
C HIS A 221 14.52 32.72 73.98
N LYS A 222 15.50 32.95 74.93
CA LYS A 222 15.44 32.56 76.30
C LYS A 222 14.48 33.49 77.06
N PRO A 223 13.50 32.99 77.82
CA PRO A 223 12.78 33.86 78.75
C PRO A 223 13.54 34.07 80.03
N ASP A 224 13.81 35.32 80.33
CA ASP A 224 14.26 35.80 81.63
C ASP A 224 13.22 35.57 82.71
N GLN A 225 13.66 34.81 83.72
CA GLN A 225 12.98 34.79 85.00
C GLN A 225 13.33 36.13 85.74
N LYS A 226 12.32 36.83 86.18
CA LYS A 226 12.38 37.67 87.35
C LYS A 226 11.21 37.46 88.27
N ALA A 227 11.63 37.01 89.45
CA ALA A 227 10.86 36.94 90.66
C ALA A 227 10.46 38.32 91.21
N GLY A 228 9.46 38.36 92.03
CA GLY A 228 9.33 39.41 93.02
C GLY A 228 7.89 39.80 93.31
N GLU A 229 7.41 39.37 94.45
CA GLU A 229 6.35 39.86 95.33
C GLU A 229 4.93 39.59 94.95
#